data_752dd0f8ce7769a845cd5bb5b16c5600
#
_entry.id   752dd0f8ce7769a845cd5bb5b16c5600
#
_cell.length_a   1.000
_cell.length_b   1.000
_cell.length_c   1.000
_cell.angle_alpha   90.00
_cell.angle_beta   90.00
_cell.angle_gamma   90.00
#
_symmetry.space_group_name_H-M   'P 1'
#
loop_
_entity.id
_entity.type
_entity.pdbx_description
1 polymer ?
#
loop_
_entity_poly.entity_id
_entity_poly.type
_entity_poly.pdbx_seq_one_letter_code
_entity_poly.pdbx_strand_id
1 'polypeptide(L)'
;QDDAYNQTLSEKRANAVKTRLDQLTKLDKWKTSVSGKGESEPKIKDTTDQARAANRRVEITLTPTGGTTAQKAAPSTGTLPKAKGPVAKGPDGVTVTVDGSKDQVTITLDHVTRKGGYLLGQVQTTTRATKDSIHNFDQWLEDKEMYHLNSRGEDASAGITEFAADGLTLLAGNERIYPADYLDAEFKAHVPLTELGLIPSIKAGTITVCVVWPDPGGDTVTLDHAAPRKEISDYAYRLTDIPVKNS
;
A
#
# COMPACT_ATOMS: atom_id res chain seq x y z
N GLN A 1 12.86 -35.48 20.30
CA GLN A 1 14.12 -35.47 19.52
C GLN A 1 15.09 -34.54 20.23
N ASP A 2 16.40 -34.84 20.08
CA ASP A 2 17.46 -34.08 20.71
C ASP A 2 17.47 -32.62 20.18
N ASP A 3 17.54 -31.63 21.08
CA ASP A 3 17.54 -30.19 20.77
C ASP A 3 18.68 -29.85 19.80
N ALA A 4 19.86 -30.46 19.95
CA ALA A 4 20.98 -30.29 19.07
C ALA A 4 20.72 -30.76 17.64
N TYR A 5 19.98 -31.85 17.49
CA TYR A 5 19.53 -32.35 16.20
C TYR A 5 18.53 -31.38 15.54
N ASN A 6 17.55 -30.89 16.30
CA ASN A 6 16.56 -29.93 15.80
C ASN A 6 17.19 -28.60 15.41
N GLN A 7 18.18 -28.13 16.19
CA GLN A 7 18.97 -26.95 15.87
C GLN A 7 19.71 -27.12 14.54
N THR A 8 20.48 -28.20 14.38
CA THR A 8 21.21 -28.52 13.16
C THR A 8 20.28 -28.65 11.94
N LEU A 9 19.13 -29.29 12.10
CA LEU A 9 18.15 -29.48 11.04
C LEU A 9 17.53 -28.14 10.59
N SER A 10 17.23 -27.26 11.55
CA SER A 10 16.68 -25.93 11.24
C SER A 10 17.68 -25.06 10.49
N GLU A 11 18.95 -25.10 10.86
CA GLU A 11 20.04 -24.40 10.15
C GLU A 11 20.22 -24.92 8.72
N LYS A 12 20.21 -26.24 8.53
CA LYS A 12 20.29 -26.84 7.18
C LYS A 12 19.14 -26.41 6.28
N ARG A 13 17.92 -26.35 6.81
CA ARG A 13 16.74 -25.88 6.07
C ARG A 13 16.87 -24.40 5.69
N ALA A 14 17.25 -23.55 6.61
CA ALA A 14 17.45 -22.12 6.37
C ALA A 14 18.56 -21.88 5.33
N ASN A 15 19.67 -22.61 5.40
CA ASN A 15 20.75 -22.52 4.41
C ASN A 15 20.32 -23.02 3.03
N ALA A 16 19.51 -24.07 2.93
CA ALA A 16 18.98 -24.55 1.67
C ALA A 16 18.09 -23.48 0.97
N VAL A 17 17.24 -22.81 1.76
CA VAL A 17 16.42 -21.69 1.26
C VAL A 17 17.31 -20.52 0.79
N LYS A 18 18.32 -20.13 1.59
CA LYS A 18 19.29 -19.10 1.17
C LYS A 18 19.97 -19.45 -0.14
N THR A 19 20.48 -20.67 -0.26
CA THR A 19 21.13 -21.14 -1.52
C THR A 19 20.18 -21.05 -2.71
N ARG A 20 18.90 -21.40 -2.50
CA ARG A 20 17.91 -21.29 -3.57
C ARG A 20 17.61 -19.84 -3.94
N LEU A 21 17.54 -18.94 -2.96
CA LEU A 21 17.38 -17.51 -3.21
C LEU A 21 18.58 -16.93 -3.99
N ASP A 22 19.81 -17.28 -3.61
CA ASP A 22 21.02 -16.85 -4.31
C ASP A 22 21.04 -17.28 -5.78
N GLN A 23 20.38 -18.40 -6.10
CA GLN A 23 20.23 -18.89 -7.50
C GLN A 23 19.15 -18.13 -8.27
N LEU A 24 18.10 -17.67 -7.62
CA LEU A 24 16.95 -17.02 -8.24
C LEU A 24 17.16 -15.51 -8.42
N THR A 25 17.93 -14.89 -7.54
CA THR A 25 18.16 -13.45 -7.54
C THR A 25 19.56 -13.11 -7.03
N LYS A 26 20.09 -11.97 -7.48
CA LYS A 26 21.40 -11.48 -6.98
C LYS A 26 21.21 -10.85 -5.61
N LEU A 27 21.68 -11.52 -4.56
CA LEU A 27 21.66 -11.03 -3.19
C LEU A 27 22.95 -10.29 -2.78
N ASP A 28 23.83 -10.00 -3.72
CA ASP A 28 25.11 -9.31 -3.47
C ASP A 28 24.97 -7.92 -2.87
N LYS A 29 23.81 -7.27 -3.06
CA LYS A 29 23.47 -5.99 -2.43
C LYS A 29 22.76 -6.12 -1.07
N TRP A 30 22.53 -7.33 -0.59
CA TRP A 30 21.81 -7.60 0.64
C TRP A 30 22.71 -8.20 1.69
N LYS A 31 22.64 -7.70 2.90
CA LYS A 31 23.31 -8.35 4.03
C LYS A 31 22.46 -9.54 4.46
N THR A 32 22.89 -10.73 4.10
CA THR A 32 22.19 -11.96 4.46
C THR A 32 22.78 -12.60 5.71
N SER A 33 21.93 -13.03 6.62
CA SER A 33 22.28 -13.90 7.74
C SER A 33 21.36 -15.09 7.78
N VAL A 34 21.86 -16.21 8.26
CA VAL A 34 21.09 -17.44 8.41
C VAL A 34 21.20 -17.90 9.85
N SER A 35 20.08 -18.24 10.44
CA SER A 35 20.03 -18.87 11.76
C SER A 35 18.96 -19.94 11.81
N GLY A 36 19.25 -21.02 12.52
CA GLY A 36 18.26 -21.99 12.92
C GLY A 36 17.74 -21.66 14.31
N LYS A 37 16.51 -22.02 14.61
CA LYS A 37 15.90 -21.82 15.94
C LYS A 37 15.54 -23.15 16.62
N GLY A 38 15.79 -24.26 15.93
CA GLY A 38 15.42 -25.57 16.46
C GLY A 38 13.93 -25.61 16.80
N GLU A 39 13.61 -25.86 18.06
CA GLU A 39 12.25 -25.81 18.61
C GLU A 39 12.05 -24.67 19.62
N SER A 40 13.04 -23.77 19.78
CA SER A 40 12.99 -22.71 20.78
C SER A 40 11.97 -21.60 20.51
N GLU A 41 11.62 -21.36 19.23
CA GLU A 41 10.69 -20.31 18.82
C GLU A 41 9.52 -20.86 18.00
N PRO A 42 8.60 -21.66 18.60
CA PRO A 42 7.45 -22.19 17.88
C PRO A 42 6.44 -21.09 17.59
N LYS A 43 5.90 -21.06 16.34
CA LYS A 43 4.79 -20.16 15.98
C LYS A 43 3.49 -20.56 16.69
N ILE A 44 3.29 -21.86 16.86
CA ILE A 44 2.14 -22.42 17.57
C ILE A 44 2.67 -23.25 18.73
N LYS A 45 2.34 -22.85 19.94
CA LYS A 45 2.69 -23.56 21.18
C LYS A 45 1.73 -24.72 21.43
N ASP A 46 1.77 -25.74 20.58
CA ASP A 46 0.97 -26.97 20.69
C ASP A 46 1.79 -28.13 20.16
N THR A 47 1.45 -29.34 20.59
CA THR A 47 2.12 -30.61 20.25
C THR A 47 1.39 -31.42 19.18
N THR A 48 0.32 -30.91 18.62
CA THR A 48 -0.43 -31.57 17.54
C THR A 48 0.40 -31.67 16.25
N ASP A 49 0.07 -32.61 15.38
CA ASP A 49 0.73 -32.74 14.07
C ASP A 49 0.57 -31.51 13.23
N GLN A 50 -0.57 -30.83 13.32
CA GLN A 50 -0.86 -29.59 12.63
C GLN A 50 0.04 -28.45 13.13
N ALA A 51 0.20 -28.33 14.46
CA ALA A 51 1.11 -27.34 15.05
C ALA A 51 2.57 -27.64 14.65
N ARG A 52 2.99 -28.90 14.68
CA ARG A 52 4.32 -29.31 14.22
C ARG A 52 4.53 -29.00 12.74
N ALA A 53 3.52 -29.19 11.89
CA ALA A 53 3.59 -28.84 10.48
C ALA A 53 3.77 -27.33 10.27
N ALA A 54 3.01 -26.51 10.98
CA ALA A 54 3.11 -25.04 10.93
C ALA A 54 4.44 -24.51 11.49
N ASN A 55 5.00 -25.21 12.48
CA ASN A 55 6.29 -24.84 13.08
C ASN A 55 7.50 -25.24 12.20
N ARG A 56 7.35 -26.20 11.28
CA ARG A 56 8.38 -26.54 10.27
C ARG A 56 8.43 -25.50 9.14
N ARG A 57 8.80 -24.26 9.47
CA ARG A 57 8.83 -23.14 8.55
C ARG A 57 10.24 -22.53 8.42
N VAL A 58 10.47 -21.81 7.35
CA VAL A 58 11.56 -20.86 7.20
C VAL A 58 10.93 -19.48 7.03
N GLU A 59 11.33 -18.54 7.86
CA GLU A 59 10.91 -17.14 7.74
C GLU A 59 12.01 -16.36 7.04
N ILE A 60 11.62 -15.55 6.05
CA ILE A 60 12.51 -14.64 5.33
C ILE A 60 12.13 -13.23 5.77
N THR A 61 13.03 -12.57 6.49
CA THR A 61 12.88 -11.16 6.86
C THR A 61 13.74 -10.34 5.94
N LEU A 62 13.13 -9.49 5.14
CA LEU A 62 13.82 -8.52 4.30
C LEU A 62 13.95 -7.20 5.08
N THR A 63 15.16 -6.91 5.54
CA THR A 63 15.46 -5.62 6.15
C THR A 63 16.28 -4.82 5.14
N PRO A 64 15.78 -3.70 4.62
CA PRO A 64 16.56 -2.86 3.73
C PRO A 64 17.82 -2.39 4.44
N THR A 65 19.00 -2.78 3.96
CA THR A 65 20.31 -2.32 4.51
C THR A 65 20.76 -0.99 3.92
N GLY A 66 20.02 -0.45 3.04
CA GLY A 66 20.19 0.86 2.45
C GLY A 66 19.08 1.79 2.84
N GLY A 67 18.69 1.76 4.09
CA GLY A 67 18.17 3.00 4.65
C GLY A 67 19.31 4.00 4.61
N THR A 68 19.51 4.70 3.50
CA THR A 68 19.89 6.09 3.66
C THR A 68 19.01 6.53 4.81
N THR A 69 19.60 6.95 5.92
CA THR A 69 18.95 7.84 6.87
C THR A 69 18.10 8.72 5.99
N ALA A 70 16.75 8.52 6.07
CA ALA A 70 15.85 9.17 5.15
C ALA A 70 16.29 10.63 5.11
N GLN A 71 17.02 10.95 4.05
CA GLN A 71 17.51 12.31 3.91
C GLN A 71 16.21 13.05 3.78
N LYS A 72 15.83 13.78 4.84
CA LYS A 72 14.60 14.55 4.89
C LYS A 72 14.56 15.29 3.56
N ALA A 73 13.83 14.74 2.59
CA ALA A 73 13.76 15.33 1.28
C ALA A 73 13.32 16.76 1.52
N ALA A 74 14.06 17.72 1.00
CA ALA A 74 13.68 19.11 1.16
C ALA A 74 12.26 19.23 0.63
N PRO A 75 11.32 19.86 1.39
CA PRO A 75 9.96 20.00 0.93
C PRO A 75 10.00 20.56 -0.49
N SER A 76 9.32 19.92 -1.43
CA SER A 76 9.23 20.41 -2.79
C SER A 76 8.65 21.81 -2.75
N THR A 77 9.45 22.81 -3.15
CA THR A 77 9.08 24.24 -3.13
C THR A 77 8.19 24.64 -4.31
N GLY A 78 7.76 23.68 -5.12
CA GLY A 78 6.89 23.94 -6.26
C GLY A 78 5.47 24.33 -5.85
N THR A 79 4.84 25.18 -6.65
CA THR A 79 3.43 25.53 -6.46
C THR A 79 2.56 24.32 -6.80
N LEU A 80 1.65 23.96 -5.89
CA LEU A 80 0.69 22.89 -6.15
C LEU A 80 -0.17 23.19 -7.38
N PRO A 81 -0.46 22.19 -8.21
CA PRO A 81 -1.39 22.35 -9.32
C PRO A 81 -2.78 22.75 -8.80
N LYS A 82 -3.56 23.44 -9.62
CA LYS A 82 -4.94 23.80 -9.26
C LYS A 82 -5.74 22.52 -8.94
N ALA A 83 -6.41 22.50 -7.80
CA ALA A 83 -7.31 21.41 -7.45
C ALA A 83 -8.47 21.31 -8.45
N LYS A 84 -8.83 20.08 -8.84
CA LYS A 84 -9.93 19.82 -9.76
C LYS A 84 -11.28 19.64 -9.06
N GLY A 85 -11.28 19.31 -7.76
CA GLY A 85 -12.45 19.08 -6.94
C GLY A 85 -12.41 19.86 -5.63
N PRO A 86 -13.31 19.55 -4.69
CA PRO A 86 -13.35 20.16 -3.37
C PRO A 86 -12.04 19.91 -2.59
N VAL A 87 -11.70 20.86 -1.72
CA VAL A 87 -10.47 20.83 -0.92
C VAL A 87 -10.84 20.93 0.55
N ALA A 88 -10.24 20.09 1.37
CA ALA A 88 -10.36 20.15 2.84
C ALA A 88 -9.02 19.74 3.49
N LYS A 89 -8.87 19.95 4.79
CA LYS A 89 -7.76 19.36 5.54
C LYS A 89 -7.96 17.85 5.69
N GLY A 90 -6.88 17.09 5.64
CA GLY A 90 -6.95 15.63 5.74
C GLY A 90 -7.72 15.12 6.95
N PRO A 91 -7.41 15.60 8.18
CA PRO A 91 -8.16 15.22 9.39
C PRO A 91 -9.64 15.65 9.39
N ASP A 92 -9.97 16.79 8.76
CA ASP A 92 -11.36 17.29 8.69
C ASP A 92 -12.17 16.51 7.65
N GLY A 93 -11.49 16.01 6.61
CA GLY A 93 -12.08 15.26 5.51
C GLY A 93 -12.84 16.10 4.50
N VAL A 94 -13.02 15.54 3.32
CA VAL A 94 -13.83 16.12 2.24
C VAL A 94 -15.07 15.28 2.04
N THR A 95 -16.22 15.94 1.91
CA THR A 95 -17.50 15.27 1.59
C THR A 95 -17.89 15.63 0.16
N VAL A 96 -18.14 14.61 -0.65
CA VAL A 96 -18.65 14.71 -2.00
C VAL A 96 -20.04 14.11 -2.07
N THR A 97 -20.91 14.69 -2.90
CA THR A 97 -22.27 14.18 -3.13
C THR A 97 -22.27 13.42 -4.44
N VAL A 98 -22.83 12.22 -4.42
CA VAL A 98 -22.98 11.40 -5.63
C VAL A 98 -23.96 12.10 -6.58
N ASP A 99 -23.56 12.30 -7.81
CA ASP A 99 -24.38 13.00 -8.81
C ASP A 99 -25.75 12.34 -8.99
N GLY A 100 -26.78 13.16 -9.07
CA GLY A 100 -28.17 12.71 -9.22
C GLY A 100 -28.78 12.05 -7.97
N SER A 101 -28.08 12.04 -6.83
CA SER A 101 -28.56 11.47 -5.57
C SER A 101 -28.38 12.40 -4.37
N LYS A 102 -28.83 11.93 -3.19
CA LYS A 102 -28.53 12.57 -1.90
C LYS A 102 -27.43 11.84 -1.14
N ASP A 103 -26.87 10.81 -1.75
CA ASP A 103 -25.84 10.00 -1.14
C ASP A 103 -24.53 10.76 -1.07
N GLN A 104 -23.79 10.54 -0.01
CA GLN A 104 -22.54 11.25 0.27
C GLN A 104 -21.42 10.27 0.56
N VAL A 105 -20.24 10.65 0.13
CA VAL A 105 -18.98 9.98 0.46
C VAL A 105 -18.08 10.99 1.14
N THR A 106 -17.63 10.68 2.35
CA THR A 106 -16.65 11.49 3.09
C THR A 106 -15.33 10.74 3.12
N ILE A 107 -14.27 11.37 2.62
CA ILE A 107 -12.92 10.84 2.59
C ILE A 107 -12.06 11.59 3.58
N THR A 108 -11.38 10.89 4.48
CA THR A 108 -10.49 11.46 5.50
C THR A 108 -9.14 10.74 5.51
N LEU A 109 -8.10 11.49 5.86
CA LEU A 109 -6.77 10.95 6.17
C LEU A 109 -6.19 11.74 7.34
N ASP A 110 -6.30 11.18 8.55
CA ASP A 110 -5.92 11.83 9.79
C ASP A 110 -4.40 12.14 9.84
N HIS A 111 -3.60 11.18 9.44
CA HIS A 111 -2.15 11.32 9.33
C HIS A 111 -1.55 10.23 8.47
N VAL A 112 -0.27 10.40 8.13
CA VAL A 112 0.57 9.34 7.58
C VAL A 112 1.71 9.05 8.52
N THR A 113 2.19 7.80 8.53
CA THR A 113 3.33 7.37 9.35
C THR A 113 4.56 7.18 8.49
N ARG A 114 5.65 7.89 8.83
CA ARG A 114 6.94 7.77 8.15
C ARG A 114 7.71 6.57 8.63
N LYS A 115 8.15 5.71 7.71
CA LYS A 115 8.99 4.55 8.01
C LYS A 115 9.82 4.12 6.79
N GLY A 116 11.13 4.02 6.95
CA GLY A 116 12.02 3.42 5.95
C GLY A 116 12.02 4.07 4.56
N GLY A 117 11.79 5.38 4.47
CA GLY A 117 11.70 6.10 3.19
C GLY A 117 10.31 6.05 2.54
N TYR A 118 9.32 5.57 3.28
CA TYR A 118 7.92 5.50 2.85
C TYR A 118 7.00 6.21 3.83
N LEU A 119 5.82 6.56 3.35
CA LEU A 119 4.68 7.02 4.13
C LEU A 119 3.57 5.97 4.05
N LEU A 120 3.06 5.58 5.21
CA LEU A 120 1.93 4.66 5.34
C LEU A 120 0.70 5.46 5.77
N GLY A 121 -0.37 5.40 5.00
CA GLY A 121 -1.64 6.05 5.31
C GLY A 121 -2.81 5.08 5.36
N GLN A 122 -3.79 5.43 6.19
CA GLN A 122 -5.07 4.75 6.29
C GLN A 122 -6.17 5.74 5.94
N VAL A 123 -6.55 5.73 4.66
CA VAL A 123 -7.62 6.58 4.15
C VAL A 123 -8.95 5.98 4.58
N GLN A 124 -9.73 6.72 5.35
CA GLN A 124 -11.08 6.31 5.71
C GLN A 124 -12.08 6.90 4.72
N THR A 125 -12.98 6.07 4.26
CA THR A 125 -14.04 6.45 3.35
C THR A 125 -15.37 6.05 3.95
N THR A 126 -16.17 7.05 4.32
CA THR A 126 -17.49 6.87 4.96
C THR A 126 -18.57 7.19 3.96
N THR A 127 -19.45 6.24 3.71
CA THR A 127 -20.60 6.40 2.81
C THR A 127 -21.88 6.59 3.60
N ARG A 128 -22.69 7.55 3.18
CA ARG A 128 -24.04 7.79 3.68
C ARG A 128 -25.02 7.58 2.53
N ALA A 129 -25.39 6.34 2.31
CA ALA A 129 -26.36 5.96 1.30
C ALA A 129 -27.79 6.04 1.87
N THR A 130 -28.71 6.64 1.11
CA THR A 130 -30.12 6.77 1.50
C THR A 130 -30.95 5.53 1.16
N LYS A 131 -30.47 4.71 0.24
CA LYS A 131 -31.08 3.44 -0.19
C LYS A 131 -29.96 2.44 -0.41
N ASP A 132 -30.08 1.58 -1.38
CA ASP A 132 -29.19 0.45 -1.67
C ASP A 132 -27.69 0.76 -1.56
N SER A 133 -26.90 0.46 -2.53
CA SER A 133 -25.47 0.70 -2.52
C SER A 133 -25.09 1.89 -3.41
N ILE A 134 -24.04 2.60 -3.05
CA ILE A 134 -23.38 3.57 -3.93
C ILE A 134 -22.62 2.76 -4.98
N HIS A 135 -23.01 2.90 -6.25
CA HIS A 135 -22.29 2.32 -7.37
C HIS A 135 -21.07 3.18 -7.74
N ASN A 136 -20.06 2.56 -8.33
CA ASN A 136 -18.83 3.21 -8.76
C ASN A 136 -18.03 3.85 -7.60
N PHE A 137 -18.10 3.26 -6.42
CA PHE A 137 -17.36 3.70 -5.25
C PHE A 137 -15.84 3.75 -5.48
N ASP A 138 -15.32 2.81 -6.26
CA ASP A 138 -13.96 2.71 -6.72
C ASP A 138 -13.45 4.00 -7.38
N GLN A 139 -14.30 4.73 -8.08
CA GLN A 139 -13.93 5.94 -8.83
C GLN A 139 -13.40 7.10 -7.95
N TRP A 140 -13.65 7.08 -6.64
CA TRP A 140 -13.02 8.01 -5.69
C TRP A 140 -11.66 7.57 -5.21
N LEU A 141 -11.19 6.40 -5.60
CA LEU A 141 -9.98 5.79 -5.04
C LEU A 141 -9.00 5.33 -6.12
N GLU A 142 -9.47 4.96 -7.31
CA GLU A 142 -8.64 4.36 -8.37
C GLU A 142 -8.16 5.39 -9.42
N ASP A 143 -7.03 5.07 -10.04
CA ASP A 143 -6.55 5.70 -11.28
C ASP A 143 -6.51 4.63 -12.38
N LYS A 144 -7.55 4.62 -13.23
CA LYS A 144 -7.65 3.62 -14.31
C LYS A 144 -6.56 3.71 -15.38
N GLU A 145 -5.73 4.73 -15.35
CA GLU A 145 -4.73 4.95 -16.40
C GLU A 145 -3.34 4.44 -16.00
N MET A 146 -2.98 4.46 -14.72
CA MET A 146 -1.62 4.16 -14.29
C MET A 146 -1.29 2.66 -14.29
N TYR A 147 -2.18 1.82 -13.76
CA TYR A 147 -1.96 0.39 -13.60
C TYR A 147 -2.91 -0.46 -14.45
N HIS A 148 -3.76 0.17 -15.23
CA HIS A 148 -4.78 -0.50 -16.04
C HIS A 148 -4.36 -0.54 -17.52
N LEU A 149 -4.65 -1.62 -18.21
CA LEU A 149 -4.52 -1.78 -19.66
C LEU A 149 -3.13 -1.50 -20.24
N ASN A 150 -2.09 -2.11 -19.68
CA ASN A 150 -0.72 -2.01 -20.22
C ASN A 150 -0.13 -0.58 -20.17
N SER A 151 -0.63 0.28 -19.34
CA SER A 151 -0.17 1.68 -19.28
C SER A 151 1.34 1.81 -19.01
N ARG A 152 1.98 0.76 -18.45
CA ARG A 152 3.42 0.67 -18.21
C ARG A 152 4.11 -0.39 -19.06
N GLY A 153 3.44 -0.90 -20.11
CA GLY A 153 4.01 -1.87 -21.06
C GLY A 153 3.96 -3.32 -20.59
N GLU A 154 3.33 -3.61 -19.45
CA GLU A 154 3.10 -4.98 -18.99
C GLU A 154 1.80 -5.55 -19.57
N ASP A 155 1.69 -6.88 -19.56
CA ASP A 155 0.45 -7.56 -19.92
C ASP A 155 -0.59 -7.42 -18.80
N ALA A 156 -1.49 -6.48 -18.95
CA ALA A 156 -2.57 -6.20 -17.99
C ALA A 156 -3.71 -7.24 -18.02
N SER A 157 -3.53 -8.37 -18.63
CA SER A 157 -4.56 -9.42 -18.71
C SER A 157 -4.97 -9.97 -17.33
N ALA A 158 -4.23 -9.63 -16.30
CA ALA A 158 -4.39 -10.25 -14.98
C ALA A 158 -5.55 -9.70 -14.13
N GLY A 159 -6.09 -8.53 -14.44
CA GLY A 159 -7.16 -7.91 -13.60
C GLY A 159 -6.77 -7.67 -12.14
N ILE A 160 -5.50 -7.91 -11.79
CA ILE A 160 -5.00 -7.87 -10.40
C ILE A 160 -5.05 -6.46 -9.81
N THR A 161 -5.02 -5.45 -10.66
CA THR A 161 -5.10 -4.04 -10.26
C THR A 161 -6.48 -3.45 -10.44
N GLU A 162 -7.44 -4.24 -10.89
CA GLU A 162 -8.82 -3.79 -11.03
C GLU A 162 -9.39 -3.42 -9.67
N PHE A 163 -10.01 -2.23 -9.59
CA PHE A 163 -10.53 -1.66 -8.35
C PHE A 163 -9.45 -1.45 -7.25
N ALA A 164 -8.23 -1.10 -7.62
CA ALA A 164 -7.19 -0.72 -6.66
C ALA A 164 -7.36 0.74 -6.22
N ALA A 165 -6.83 1.08 -5.03
CA ALA A 165 -6.82 2.46 -4.54
C ALA A 165 -5.58 3.25 -5.05
N ASP A 166 -5.18 3.03 -6.29
CA ASP A 166 -3.98 3.57 -6.92
C ASP A 166 -4.10 5.05 -7.34
N GLY A 167 -5.31 5.58 -7.38
CA GLY A 167 -5.59 6.99 -7.61
C GLY A 167 -5.35 7.90 -6.39
N LEU A 168 -5.08 7.33 -5.22
CA LEU A 168 -4.74 8.07 -4.02
C LEU A 168 -3.28 8.52 -4.07
N THR A 169 -3.02 9.67 -4.66
CA THR A 169 -1.67 10.17 -4.91
C THR A 169 -1.29 11.31 -3.97
N LEU A 170 0.01 11.46 -3.66
CA LEU A 170 0.50 12.64 -2.96
C LEU A 170 1.02 13.67 -3.95
N LEU A 171 1.05 14.94 -3.54
CA LEU A 171 1.66 16.02 -4.32
C LEU A 171 2.93 16.51 -3.62
N ALA A 172 4.01 16.58 -4.39
CA ALA A 172 5.27 17.22 -4.02
C ALA A 172 5.53 18.37 -5.02
N GLY A 173 5.13 19.60 -4.67
CA GLY A 173 5.05 20.68 -5.62
C GLY A 173 4.05 20.37 -6.73
N ASN A 174 4.50 20.41 -7.99
CA ASN A 174 3.68 20.04 -9.14
C ASN A 174 3.84 18.58 -9.58
N GLU A 175 4.64 17.79 -8.87
CA GLU A 175 4.83 16.38 -9.15
C GLU A 175 3.82 15.53 -8.40
N ARG A 176 3.34 14.48 -9.07
CA ARG A 176 2.41 13.50 -8.50
C ARG A 176 3.17 12.26 -8.11
N ILE A 177 3.00 11.85 -6.86
CA ILE A 177 3.60 10.65 -6.29
C ILE A 177 2.51 9.61 -6.15
N TYR A 178 2.62 8.57 -6.95
CA TYR A 178 1.73 7.40 -6.91
C TYR A 178 2.08 6.48 -5.73
N PRO A 179 1.16 5.61 -5.31
CA PRO A 179 1.51 4.53 -4.41
C PRO A 179 2.76 3.80 -4.87
N ALA A 180 3.62 3.41 -3.94
CA ALA A 180 4.76 2.55 -4.24
C ALA A 180 4.26 1.24 -4.84
N ASP A 181 5.05 0.61 -5.69
CA ASP A 181 4.68 -0.63 -6.35
C ASP A 181 5.79 -1.68 -6.28
N TYR A 182 5.43 -2.90 -6.61
CA TYR A 182 6.36 -4.00 -6.81
C TYR A 182 6.03 -4.75 -8.10
N LEU A 183 7.04 -5.37 -8.70
CA LEU A 183 6.82 -6.24 -9.85
C LEU A 183 6.40 -7.61 -9.35
N ASP A 184 5.16 -8.00 -9.63
CA ASP A 184 4.66 -9.33 -9.32
C ASP A 184 5.30 -10.37 -10.27
N ALA A 185 5.90 -11.41 -9.69
CA ALA A 185 6.66 -12.40 -10.47
C ALA A 185 5.75 -13.38 -11.25
N GLU A 186 4.54 -13.60 -10.77
CA GLU A 186 3.56 -14.48 -11.40
C GLU A 186 2.88 -13.79 -12.58
N PHE A 187 2.38 -12.59 -12.33
CA PHE A 187 1.65 -11.80 -13.33
C PHE A 187 2.57 -10.95 -14.21
N LYS A 188 3.86 -10.78 -13.83
CA LYS A 188 4.82 -9.92 -14.53
C LYS A 188 4.31 -8.49 -14.76
N ALA A 189 3.56 -8.00 -13.80
CA ALA A 189 2.95 -6.69 -13.81
C ALA A 189 3.29 -5.92 -12.53
N HIS A 190 3.34 -4.61 -12.60
CA HIS A 190 3.50 -3.77 -11.42
C HIS A 190 2.19 -3.73 -10.63
N VAL A 191 2.29 -4.00 -9.34
CA VAL A 191 1.15 -4.01 -8.41
C VAL A 191 1.39 -2.92 -7.35
N PRO A 192 0.46 -1.97 -7.20
CA PRO A 192 0.62 -0.91 -6.22
C PRO A 192 0.46 -1.44 -4.79
N LEU A 193 1.26 -0.87 -3.87
CA LEU A 193 1.16 -1.15 -2.43
C LEU A 193 -0.02 -0.38 -1.81
N THR A 194 -1.21 -0.81 -2.17
CA THR A 194 -2.47 -0.27 -1.69
C THR A 194 -3.51 -1.37 -1.59
N GLU A 195 -4.70 -1.03 -1.11
CA GLU A 195 -5.83 -1.95 -1.12
C GLU A 195 -6.21 -2.29 -2.57
N LEU A 196 -6.42 -3.58 -2.83
CA LEU A 196 -6.79 -4.13 -4.13
C LEU A 196 -8.18 -4.74 -4.05
N GLY A 197 -8.84 -4.88 -5.20
CA GLY A 197 -10.15 -5.54 -5.29
C GLY A 197 -11.24 -4.83 -4.51
N LEU A 198 -11.24 -3.51 -4.49
CA LEU A 198 -12.28 -2.71 -3.88
C LEU A 198 -13.63 -3.04 -4.50
N ILE A 199 -14.64 -3.20 -3.64
CA ILE A 199 -15.99 -3.49 -4.11
C ILE A 199 -16.52 -2.24 -4.81
N PRO A 200 -16.89 -2.29 -6.10
CA PRO A 200 -17.36 -1.13 -6.86
C PRO A 200 -18.72 -0.59 -6.41
N SER A 201 -19.35 -1.29 -5.47
CA SER A 201 -20.66 -0.93 -4.92
C SER A 201 -20.64 -1.12 -3.41
N ILE A 202 -20.90 -0.08 -2.64
CA ILE A 202 -20.85 -0.10 -1.18
C ILE A 202 -22.15 0.45 -0.57
N LYS A 203 -22.61 -0.19 0.50
CA LYS A 203 -23.69 0.29 1.36
C LYS A 203 -23.18 1.36 2.32
N ALA A 204 -24.10 2.00 3.03
CA ALA A 204 -23.72 2.91 4.12
C ALA A 204 -22.76 2.24 5.11
N GLY A 205 -21.69 2.94 5.48
CA GLY A 205 -20.66 2.44 6.35
C GLY A 205 -19.31 3.11 6.13
N THR A 206 -18.30 2.64 6.85
CA THR A 206 -16.91 3.12 6.71
C THR A 206 -16.01 1.97 6.32
N ILE A 207 -15.18 2.19 5.32
CA ILE A 207 -14.05 1.32 5.00
C ILE A 207 -12.74 2.07 5.24
N THR A 208 -11.68 1.33 5.51
CA THR A 208 -10.32 1.85 5.61
C THR A 208 -9.48 1.27 4.49
N VAL A 209 -8.84 2.14 3.75
CA VAL A 209 -7.97 1.80 2.63
C VAL A 209 -6.53 2.09 3.02
N CYS A 210 -5.67 1.08 3.02
CA CYS A 210 -4.25 1.22 3.31
C CYS A 210 -3.48 1.56 2.04
N VAL A 211 -2.59 2.55 2.14
CA VAL A 211 -1.74 2.97 1.01
C VAL A 211 -0.33 3.25 1.50
N VAL A 212 0.65 2.87 0.69
CA VAL A 212 2.08 3.15 0.92
C VAL A 212 2.60 4.02 -0.21
N TRP A 213 3.18 5.17 0.13
CA TRP A 213 3.80 6.07 -0.84
C TRP A 213 5.31 6.21 -0.59
N PRO A 214 6.11 6.48 -1.63
CA PRO A 214 7.44 7.05 -1.44
C PRO A 214 7.35 8.36 -0.65
N ASP A 215 8.27 8.56 0.31
CA ASP A 215 8.26 9.74 1.19
C ASP A 215 8.78 10.98 0.46
N PRO A 216 7.97 12.01 0.20
CA PRO A 216 8.43 13.27 -0.40
C PRO A 216 9.16 14.18 0.59
N GLY A 217 9.24 13.80 1.86
CA GLY A 217 9.73 14.67 2.93
C GLY A 217 8.68 15.62 3.49
N GLY A 218 9.12 16.51 4.39
CA GLY A 218 8.22 17.47 5.06
C GLY A 218 7.51 16.91 6.29
N ASP A 219 6.80 17.77 6.98
CA ASP A 219 6.05 17.45 8.20
C ASP A 219 4.53 17.34 7.94
N THR A 220 4.12 17.71 6.72
CA THR A 220 2.76 17.52 6.20
C THR A 220 2.82 17.09 4.75
N VAL A 221 1.77 16.43 4.28
CA VAL A 221 1.59 16.06 2.88
C VAL A 221 0.20 16.46 2.38
N THR A 222 0.06 16.52 1.07
CA THR A 222 -1.21 16.76 0.38
C THR A 222 -1.57 15.52 -0.42
N LEU A 223 -2.73 14.94 -0.19
CA LEU A 223 -3.31 13.89 -1.01
C LEU A 223 -4.21 14.53 -2.07
N ASP A 224 -4.08 14.08 -3.31
CA ASP A 224 -4.85 14.57 -4.44
C ASP A 224 -5.35 13.42 -5.29
N HIS A 225 -6.65 13.29 -5.37
CA HIS A 225 -7.31 12.40 -6.31
C HIS A 225 -7.79 13.22 -7.49
N ALA A 226 -7.21 13.01 -8.66
CA ALA A 226 -7.40 13.87 -9.83
C ALA A 226 -8.64 13.55 -10.65
N ALA A 227 -9.37 12.49 -10.32
CA ALA A 227 -10.36 11.78 -11.11
C ALA A 227 -9.77 11.12 -12.37
N PRO A 228 -10.17 9.87 -12.68
CA PRO A 228 -9.54 9.08 -13.74
C PRO A 228 -9.81 9.60 -15.15
N ARG A 229 -10.83 10.42 -15.36
CA ARG A 229 -11.18 10.98 -16.68
C ARG A 229 -11.76 12.39 -16.57
N LYS A 230 -11.63 13.16 -17.65
CA LYS A 230 -12.15 14.53 -17.71
C LYS A 230 -13.68 14.59 -17.58
N GLU A 231 -14.36 13.57 -18.07
CA GLU A 231 -15.82 13.48 -18.05
C GLU A 231 -16.42 13.15 -16.67
N ILE A 232 -15.57 12.75 -15.71
CA ILE A 232 -15.96 12.41 -14.35
C ILE A 232 -15.19 13.24 -13.31
N SER A 233 -15.11 14.54 -13.53
CA SER A 233 -14.46 15.49 -12.62
C SER A 233 -15.05 15.48 -11.21
N ASP A 234 -16.27 15.00 -11.06
CA ASP A 234 -17.02 14.96 -9.79
C ASP A 234 -16.41 14.02 -8.75
N TYR A 235 -15.53 13.12 -9.19
CA TYR A 235 -14.77 12.23 -8.31
C TYR A 235 -13.43 12.82 -7.83
N ALA A 236 -13.04 13.99 -8.32
CA ALA A 236 -11.83 14.66 -7.89
C ALA A 236 -11.99 15.31 -6.51
N TYR A 237 -10.94 15.24 -5.70
CA TYR A 237 -10.86 15.93 -4.41
C TYR A 237 -9.40 16.10 -3.97
N ARG A 238 -9.19 16.95 -2.96
CA ARG A 238 -7.87 17.17 -2.35
C ARG A 238 -7.98 17.26 -0.83
N LEU A 239 -7.07 16.57 -0.15
CA LEU A 239 -6.85 16.66 1.29
C LEU A 239 -5.50 17.31 1.54
N THR A 240 -5.48 18.43 2.27
CA THR A 240 -4.27 19.19 2.60
C THR A 240 -3.88 19.03 4.06
N ASP A 241 -2.70 19.52 4.42
CA ASP A 241 -2.24 19.61 5.82
C ASP A 241 -2.30 18.27 6.57
N ILE A 242 -2.09 17.15 5.88
CA ILE A 242 -2.07 15.82 6.47
C ILE A 242 -0.77 15.68 7.28
N PRO A 243 -0.82 15.51 8.61
CA PRO A 243 0.37 15.40 9.43
C PRO A 243 1.19 14.16 9.12
N VAL A 244 2.52 14.29 9.14
CA VAL A 244 3.46 13.17 9.05
C VAL A 244 3.98 12.86 10.46
N LYS A 245 3.66 11.67 10.96
CA LYS A 245 4.15 11.14 12.23
C LYS A 245 5.35 10.23 11.99
N ASN A 246 6.37 10.31 12.83
CA ASN A 246 7.48 9.35 12.82
C ASN A 246 7.10 8.11 13.65
N SER A 247 7.46 6.92 13.15
CA SER A 247 7.22 5.65 13.86
C SER A 247 8.27 5.43 14.94
#